data_fc1272b5c58b0b6cf336b86d19a44dff
#
_entry.id   fc1272b5c58b0b6cf336b86d19a44dff
#
_cell.length_a   1.000
_cell.length_b   1.000
_cell.length_c   1.000
_cell.angle_alpha   90.00
_cell.angle_beta   90.00
_cell.angle_gamma   90.00
#
_symmetry.space_group_name_H-M   'P 1'
#
loop_
_entity.id
_entity.type
_entity.pdbx_description
1 polymer ?
#
loop_
_entity_poly.entity_id
_entity_poly.type
_entity_poly.pdbx_seq_one_letter_code
_entity_poly.pdbx_strand_id
1 'polypeptide(L)'
;MAEQRSTIEFTVDGLSIAALTAGPADTAAGREAGRGKPLIAALHGGTYTARYFDVAGSPQGTFMDLAAAAGYPVVSFDRPGYGASSALAPAENTFDRQARLLAGAIAQAAARFSADGVFLAGHSIGGMIAMMIAAGDIDFRLTGLSVTGMGAVIRAGGPAHALASLPADETVDLPYDQRDQVMFGPASTWTADAVRAAHGSYAPTPVRELIQAPQWPDEHLPGLAPRITVPVHHALAEFDALWDSSPATVEQFAKLLTAAPFVDASIARATGHSIDHHILGHALHLRQLAFAEECQLWASQPS
;
A
#
# COMPACT_ATOMS: atom_id res chain seq x y z
N MET A 1 -18.50 5.32 16.70
CA MET A 1 -17.35 4.90 17.51
C MET A 1 -16.42 4.19 16.57
N ALA A 2 -15.14 4.58 16.48
CA ALA A 2 -14.16 3.81 15.69
C ALA A 2 -14.10 2.39 16.26
N GLU A 3 -14.24 1.39 15.40
CA GLU A 3 -14.13 0.00 15.77
C GLU A 3 -12.68 -0.26 16.22
N GLN A 4 -12.51 -0.92 17.37
CA GLN A 4 -11.18 -1.15 17.92
C GLN A 4 -10.42 -2.13 17.01
N ARG A 5 -9.28 -1.70 16.44
CA ARG A 5 -8.42 -2.55 15.60
C ARG A 5 -7.85 -3.70 16.43
N SER A 6 -7.89 -4.89 15.88
CA SER A 6 -7.20 -6.05 16.46
C SER A 6 -5.82 -6.19 15.80
N THR A 7 -4.84 -6.59 16.60
CA THR A 7 -3.51 -6.93 16.12
C THR A 7 -3.40 -8.45 15.95
N ILE A 8 -2.86 -8.90 14.85
CA ILE A 8 -2.56 -10.31 14.59
C ILE A 8 -1.11 -10.44 14.12
N GLU A 9 -0.56 -11.65 14.24
CA GLU A 9 0.79 -11.96 13.81
C GLU A 9 0.80 -13.21 12.94
N PHE A 10 1.72 -13.23 11.98
CA PHE A 10 2.01 -14.35 11.09
C PHE A 10 3.49 -14.70 11.18
N THR A 11 3.83 -15.96 11.09
CA THR A 11 5.24 -16.39 11.08
C THR A 11 5.63 -16.88 9.68
N VAL A 12 6.63 -16.23 9.09
CA VAL A 12 7.18 -16.59 7.79
C VAL A 12 8.70 -16.68 7.90
N ASP A 13 9.28 -17.79 7.51
CA ASP A 13 10.73 -18.05 7.61
C ASP A 13 11.31 -17.78 9.04
N GLY A 14 10.51 -18.05 10.08
CA GLY A 14 10.90 -17.81 11.48
C GLY A 14 10.82 -16.34 11.92
N LEU A 15 10.34 -15.45 11.08
CA LEU A 15 10.14 -14.02 11.39
C LEU A 15 8.66 -13.73 11.65
N SER A 16 8.38 -12.88 12.65
CA SER A 16 7.02 -12.40 12.95
C SER A 16 6.68 -11.23 12.03
N ILE A 17 5.54 -11.30 11.37
CA ILE A 17 4.93 -10.23 10.58
C ILE A 17 3.62 -9.83 11.26
N ALA A 18 3.61 -8.66 11.85
CA ALA A 18 2.45 -8.11 12.55
C ALA A 18 1.51 -7.39 11.57
N ALA A 19 0.22 -7.33 11.92
CA ALA A 19 -0.77 -6.63 11.13
C ALA A 19 -1.92 -6.12 11.99
N LEU A 20 -2.60 -5.07 11.52
CA LEU A 20 -3.88 -4.60 12.02
C LEU A 20 -5.01 -5.20 11.20
N THR A 21 -6.13 -5.51 11.84
CA THR A 21 -7.31 -6.04 11.15
C THR A 21 -8.55 -5.19 11.38
N ALA A 22 -9.44 -5.19 10.38
CA ALA A 22 -10.76 -4.60 10.44
C ALA A 22 -11.75 -5.45 9.62
N GLY A 23 -13.05 -5.24 9.84
CA GLY A 23 -14.12 -5.92 9.12
C GLY A 23 -14.53 -7.24 9.76
N PRO A 24 -15.09 -8.18 8.98
CA PRO A 24 -15.58 -9.44 9.49
C PRO A 24 -14.52 -10.17 10.32
N ALA A 25 -14.88 -10.50 11.57
CA ALA A 25 -13.95 -11.10 12.52
C ALA A 25 -13.49 -12.51 12.05
N ASP A 26 -12.33 -12.94 12.55
CA ASP A 26 -11.83 -14.32 12.38
C ASP A 26 -12.62 -15.31 13.25
N THR A 27 -13.92 -15.35 13.06
CA THR A 27 -14.88 -16.28 13.68
C THR A 27 -15.73 -16.93 12.60
N ALA A 28 -16.42 -18.02 12.94
CA ALA A 28 -17.31 -18.67 11.98
C ALA A 28 -18.39 -17.70 11.45
N ALA A 29 -18.98 -16.89 12.31
CA ALA A 29 -19.98 -15.88 11.93
C ALA A 29 -19.36 -14.75 11.07
N GLY A 30 -18.15 -14.29 11.42
CA GLY A 30 -17.45 -13.27 10.65
C GLY A 30 -17.03 -13.78 9.27
N ARG A 31 -16.52 -15.00 9.17
CA ARG A 31 -16.20 -15.61 7.87
C ARG A 31 -17.44 -15.79 6.99
N GLU A 32 -18.58 -16.12 7.59
CA GLU A 32 -19.85 -16.17 6.83
C GLU A 32 -20.28 -14.78 6.34
N ALA A 33 -20.13 -13.74 7.17
CA ALA A 33 -20.45 -12.35 6.80
C ALA A 33 -19.55 -11.82 5.69
N GLY A 34 -18.26 -12.25 5.64
CA GLY A 34 -17.30 -11.89 4.60
C GLY A 34 -17.30 -12.83 3.39
N ARG A 35 -18.20 -13.83 3.35
CA ARG A 35 -18.24 -14.81 2.26
C ARG A 35 -18.41 -14.14 0.89
N GLY A 36 -17.57 -14.51 -0.05
CA GLY A 36 -17.57 -13.98 -1.41
C GLY A 36 -16.84 -12.66 -1.58
N LYS A 37 -16.28 -12.07 -0.50
CA LYS A 37 -15.39 -10.91 -0.59
C LYS A 37 -13.92 -11.36 -0.55
N PRO A 38 -13.04 -10.77 -1.37
CA PRO A 38 -11.61 -11.00 -1.22
C PRO A 38 -11.10 -10.37 0.08
N LEU A 39 -10.00 -10.91 0.61
CA LEU A 39 -9.22 -10.22 1.63
C LEU A 39 -8.59 -8.97 1.02
N ILE A 40 -8.75 -7.80 1.65
CA ILE A 40 -7.93 -6.64 1.32
C ILE A 40 -6.64 -6.73 2.14
N ALA A 41 -5.52 -6.95 1.46
CA ALA A 41 -4.19 -6.93 2.06
C ALA A 41 -3.51 -5.59 1.75
N ALA A 42 -3.25 -4.78 2.80
CA ALA A 42 -2.77 -3.41 2.67
C ALA A 42 -1.31 -3.28 3.10
N LEU A 43 -0.47 -2.62 2.28
CA LEU A 43 0.97 -2.44 2.46
C LEU A 43 1.33 -0.95 2.47
N HIS A 44 1.82 -0.46 3.61
CA HIS A 44 2.18 0.94 3.82
C HIS A 44 3.49 1.35 3.12
N GLY A 45 3.70 2.64 2.93
CA GLY A 45 4.92 3.24 2.37
C GLY A 45 6.10 3.27 3.34
N GLY A 46 7.20 3.86 2.93
CA GLY A 46 8.31 4.19 3.84
C GLY A 46 7.87 5.18 4.91
N THR A 47 8.54 5.16 6.06
CA THR A 47 8.29 6.04 7.22
C THR A 47 6.94 5.86 7.94
N TYR A 48 6.15 4.87 7.58
CA TYR A 48 4.85 4.55 8.18
C TYR A 48 4.80 3.14 8.75
N THR A 49 3.78 2.86 9.55
CA THR A 49 3.39 1.53 9.99
C THR A 49 2.07 1.11 9.32
N ALA A 50 1.56 -0.08 9.64
CA ALA A 50 0.22 -0.54 9.24
C ALA A 50 -0.90 0.49 9.53
N ARG A 51 -0.68 1.39 10.49
CA ARG A 51 -1.63 2.47 10.83
C ARG A 51 -1.80 3.50 9.72
N TYR A 52 -0.99 3.50 8.66
CA TYR A 52 -1.20 4.35 7.50
C TYR A 52 -2.66 4.29 7.00
N PHE A 53 -3.19 3.09 6.84
CA PHE A 53 -4.56 2.87 6.35
C PHE A 53 -5.65 3.11 7.41
N ASP A 54 -5.25 3.42 8.65
CA ASP A 54 -6.12 3.74 9.78
C ASP A 54 -6.07 5.23 10.18
N VAL A 55 -5.57 6.09 9.31
CA VAL A 55 -5.59 7.55 9.46
C VAL A 55 -6.76 8.13 8.69
N ALA A 56 -7.61 8.90 9.38
CA ALA A 56 -8.72 9.61 8.74
C ALA A 56 -8.25 10.96 8.19
N GLY A 57 -8.22 11.10 6.87
CA GLY A 57 -8.02 12.38 6.19
C GLY A 57 -9.25 13.28 6.22
N SER A 58 -10.41 12.71 6.51
CA SER A 58 -11.71 13.37 6.50
C SER A 58 -12.66 12.76 7.54
N PRO A 59 -13.77 13.44 7.89
CA PRO A 59 -14.76 12.92 8.84
C PRO A 59 -15.45 11.61 8.40
N GLN A 60 -15.31 11.20 7.15
CA GLN A 60 -15.91 9.98 6.60
C GLN A 60 -15.21 8.69 7.05
N GLY A 61 -14.09 8.80 7.75
CA GLY A 61 -13.36 7.66 8.29
C GLY A 61 -12.10 7.29 7.52
N THR A 62 -11.52 6.16 7.89
CA THR A 62 -10.28 5.62 7.34
C THR A 62 -10.57 4.66 6.18
N PHE A 63 -9.54 4.29 5.41
CA PHE A 63 -9.67 3.22 4.42
C PHE A 63 -10.16 1.90 5.06
N MET A 64 -9.60 1.55 6.22
CA MET A 64 -9.99 0.34 6.94
C MET A 64 -11.46 0.37 7.39
N ASP A 65 -11.96 1.53 7.85
CA ASP A 65 -13.38 1.67 8.24
C ASP A 65 -14.32 1.45 7.06
N LEU A 66 -14.02 2.07 5.93
CA LEU A 66 -14.83 1.98 4.73
C LEU A 66 -14.86 0.58 4.15
N ALA A 67 -13.70 -0.07 4.06
CA ALA A 67 -13.59 -1.43 3.57
C ALA A 67 -14.32 -2.42 4.49
N ALA A 68 -14.18 -2.26 5.81
CA ALA A 68 -14.90 -3.06 6.80
C ALA A 68 -16.41 -2.87 6.70
N ALA A 69 -16.89 -1.62 6.55
CA ALA A 69 -18.31 -1.31 6.37
C ALA A 69 -18.87 -1.88 5.06
N ALA A 70 -18.04 -2.02 4.02
CA ALA A 70 -18.40 -2.69 2.77
C ALA A 70 -18.32 -4.23 2.85
N GLY A 71 -18.02 -4.80 4.03
CA GLY A 71 -18.00 -6.23 4.30
C GLY A 71 -16.69 -6.94 3.93
N TYR A 72 -15.62 -6.20 3.63
CA TYR A 72 -14.31 -6.80 3.35
C TYR A 72 -13.57 -7.16 4.65
N PRO A 73 -12.97 -8.35 4.77
CA PRO A 73 -11.90 -8.58 5.72
C PRO A 73 -10.67 -7.76 5.27
N VAL A 74 -10.12 -6.96 6.18
CA VAL A 74 -8.97 -6.08 5.90
C VAL A 74 -7.80 -6.45 6.81
N VAL A 75 -6.63 -6.62 6.23
CA VAL A 75 -5.37 -6.84 6.96
C VAL A 75 -4.33 -5.85 6.45
N SER A 76 -3.96 -4.88 7.30
CA SER A 76 -2.88 -3.94 7.03
C SER A 76 -1.61 -4.40 7.73
N PHE A 77 -0.59 -4.74 6.96
CA PHE A 77 0.65 -5.34 7.46
C PHE A 77 1.67 -4.28 7.85
N ASP A 78 2.31 -4.47 9.02
CA ASP A 78 3.59 -3.85 9.28
C ASP A 78 4.65 -4.54 8.42
N ARG A 79 5.29 -3.82 7.51
CA ARG A 79 6.38 -4.38 6.71
C ARG A 79 7.57 -4.76 7.60
N PRO A 80 8.44 -5.71 7.21
CA PRO A 80 9.62 -6.06 8.00
C PRO A 80 10.42 -4.84 8.46
N GLY A 81 10.71 -4.78 9.76
CA GLY A 81 11.39 -3.64 10.39
C GLY A 81 10.50 -2.46 10.80
N TYR A 82 9.20 -2.57 10.61
CA TYR A 82 8.22 -1.55 11.04
C TYR A 82 7.26 -2.10 12.09
N GLY A 83 6.76 -1.20 12.94
CA GLY A 83 5.76 -1.53 13.94
C GLY A 83 6.21 -2.68 14.84
N ALA A 84 5.41 -3.76 14.89
CA ALA A 84 5.71 -4.96 15.66
C ALA A 84 6.31 -6.10 14.82
N SER A 85 6.55 -5.88 13.52
CA SER A 85 7.19 -6.88 12.66
C SER A 85 8.68 -7.01 12.92
N SER A 86 9.20 -8.24 12.79
CA SER A 86 10.63 -8.52 12.92
C SER A 86 11.47 -7.70 11.94
N ALA A 87 12.55 -7.12 12.43
CA ALA A 87 13.52 -6.44 11.59
C ALA A 87 14.37 -7.46 10.80
N LEU A 88 14.73 -7.09 9.59
CA LEU A 88 15.75 -7.79 8.79
C LEU A 88 17.13 -7.20 9.08
N ALA A 89 18.16 -8.03 8.95
CA ALA A 89 19.52 -7.51 8.91
C ALA A 89 19.65 -6.51 7.73
N PRO A 90 20.40 -5.41 7.86
CA PRO A 90 20.45 -4.37 6.82
C PRO A 90 20.77 -4.91 5.43
N ALA A 91 21.70 -5.87 5.31
CA ALA A 91 22.07 -6.48 4.03
C ALA A 91 20.94 -7.33 3.42
N GLU A 92 20.03 -7.85 4.24
CA GLU A 92 18.90 -8.70 3.81
C GLU A 92 17.62 -7.89 3.59
N ASN A 93 17.58 -6.62 4.01
CA ASN A 93 16.40 -5.76 3.87
C ASN A 93 16.28 -5.21 2.44
N THR A 94 15.91 -6.08 1.53
CA THR A 94 15.63 -5.76 0.13
C THR A 94 14.15 -5.87 -0.16
N PHE A 95 13.67 -5.18 -1.19
CA PHE A 95 12.25 -5.28 -1.60
C PHE A 95 11.88 -6.71 -2.01
N ASP A 96 12.79 -7.46 -2.66
CA ASP A 96 12.57 -8.88 -2.98
C ASP A 96 12.36 -9.74 -1.73
N ARG A 97 13.17 -9.52 -0.68
CA ARG A 97 13.00 -10.26 0.58
C ARG A 97 11.71 -9.89 1.28
N GLN A 98 11.39 -8.60 1.33
CA GLN A 98 10.12 -8.13 1.90
C GLN A 98 8.93 -8.68 1.13
N ALA A 99 8.96 -8.67 -0.22
CA ALA A 99 7.88 -9.21 -1.06
C ALA A 99 7.61 -10.69 -0.76
N ARG A 100 8.68 -11.53 -0.65
CA ARG A 100 8.52 -12.96 -0.30
C ARG A 100 7.91 -13.15 1.09
N LEU A 101 8.39 -12.42 2.11
CA LEU A 101 7.87 -12.53 3.47
C LEU A 101 6.41 -12.09 3.56
N LEU A 102 6.08 -10.97 2.92
CA LEU A 102 4.73 -10.44 2.90
C LEU A 102 3.78 -11.33 2.10
N ALA A 103 4.23 -11.91 0.98
CA ALA A 103 3.42 -12.88 0.24
C ALA A 103 3.06 -14.10 1.11
N GLY A 104 4.01 -14.64 1.87
CA GLY A 104 3.76 -15.73 2.82
C GLY A 104 2.79 -15.33 3.95
N ALA A 105 2.92 -14.12 4.51
CA ALA A 105 2.01 -13.62 5.52
C ALA A 105 0.59 -13.37 4.96
N ILE A 106 0.48 -12.85 3.75
CA ILE A 106 -0.79 -12.65 3.04
C ILE A 106 -1.48 -13.98 2.75
N ALA A 107 -0.74 -15.02 2.32
CA ALA A 107 -1.28 -16.36 2.12
C ALA A 107 -1.87 -16.93 3.42
N GLN A 108 -1.16 -16.79 4.55
CA GLN A 108 -1.66 -17.19 5.86
C GLN A 108 -2.90 -16.40 6.28
N ALA A 109 -2.92 -15.09 6.00
CA ALA A 109 -4.09 -14.24 6.28
C ALA A 109 -5.29 -14.68 5.42
N ALA A 110 -5.13 -14.90 4.12
CA ALA A 110 -6.19 -15.37 3.23
C ALA A 110 -6.79 -16.70 3.72
N ALA A 111 -5.94 -17.65 4.12
CA ALA A 111 -6.38 -18.93 4.69
C ALA A 111 -7.13 -18.73 6.03
N ARG A 112 -6.62 -17.88 6.92
CA ARG A 112 -7.22 -17.59 8.23
C ARG A 112 -8.62 -17.00 8.12
N PHE A 113 -8.81 -16.05 7.20
CA PHE A 113 -10.12 -15.43 6.96
C PHE A 113 -11.00 -16.23 6.00
N SER A 114 -10.52 -17.36 5.45
CA SER A 114 -11.22 -18.18 4.45
C SER A 114 -11.65 -17.33 3.24
N ALA A 115 -10.79 -16.42 2.81
CA ALA A 115 -11.07 -15.50 1.71
C ALA A 115 -10.94 -16.20 0.35
N ASP A 116 -11.89 -15.96 -0.56
CA ASP A 116 -11.92 -16.56 -1.90
C ASP A 116 -10.85 -15.95 -2.86
N GLY A 117 -10.09 -14.98 -2.39
CA GLY A 117 -9.02 -14.30 -3.09
C GLY A 117 -8.47 -13.13 -2.30
N VAL A 118 -7.50 -12.45 -2.85
CA VAL A 118 -6.83 -11.29 -2.25
C VAL A 118 -6.88 -10.11 -3.22
N PHE A 119 -7.25 -8.95 -2.72
CA PHE A 119 -7.03 -7.66 -3.36
C PHE A 119 -5.87 -6.97 -2.66
N LEU A 120 -4.78 -6.65 -3.38
CA LEU A 120 -3.65 -5.95 -2.81
C LEU A 120 -3.85 -4.44 -2.89
N ALA A 121 -3.64 -3.73 -1.78
CA ALA A 121 -3.61 -2.27 -1.73
C ALA A 121 -2.25 -1.82 -1.22
N GLY A 122 -1.44 -1.18 -2.07
CA GLY A 122 -0.10 -0.73 -1.71
C GLY A 122 0.09 0.77 -1.90
N HIS A 123 0.70 1.43 -0.91
CA HIS A 123 1.05 2.85 -1.01
C HIS A 123 2.58 3.02 -1.07
N SER A 124 3.08 3.85 -2.00
CA SER A 124 4.49 4.20 -2.12
C SER A 124 5.38 2.95 -2.20
N ILE A 125 6.37 2.76 -1.34
CA ILE A 125 7.18 1.53 -1.23
C ILE A 125 6.30 0.29 -1.09
N GLY A 126 5.20 0.37 -0.32
CA GLY A 126 4.23 -0.73 -0.22
C GLY A 126 3.58 -1.06 -1.57
N GLY A 127 3.37 -0.08 -2.44
CA GLY A 127 2.92 -0.28 -3.82
C GLY A 127 3.95 -0.97 -4.70
N MET A 128 5.23 -0.61 -4.57
CA MET A 128 6.34 -1.28 -5.27
C MET A 128 6.40 -2.77 -4.88
N ILE A 129 6.35 -3.05 -3.59
CA ILE A 129 6.35 -4.41 -3.05
C ILE A 129 5.10 -5.17 -3.49
N ALA A 130 3.92 -4.54 -3.50
CA ALA A 130 2.69 -5.15 -3.98
C ALA A 130 2.77 -5.56 -5.46
N MET A 131 3.40 -4.74 -6.32
CA MET A 131 3.68 -5.10 -7.71
C MET A 131 4.65 -6.28 -7.83
N MET A 132 5.68 -6.34 -6.98
CA MET A 132 6.62 -7.47 -6.94
C MET A 132 5.91 -8.77 -6.54
N ILE A 133 5.01 -8.71 -5.56
CA ILE A 133 4.15 -9.84 -5.16
C ILE A 133 3.25 -10.25 -6.32
N ALA A 134 2.56 -9.29 -6.96
CA ALA A 134 1.63 -9.56 -8.05
C ALA A 134 2.29 -10.15 -9.30
N ALA A 135 3.56 -9.85 -9.54
CA ALA A 135 4.35 -10.39 -10.65
C ALA A 135 5.13 -11.67 -10.28
N GLY A 136 5.10 -12.09 -9.01
CA GLY A 136 5.82 -13.25 -8.48
C GLY A 136 5.00 -14.53 -8.44
N ASP A 137 5.63 -15.59 -7.95
CA ASP A 137 4.94 -16.84 -7.62
C ASP A 137 4.32 -16.70 -6.23
N ILE A 138 3.00 -16.86 -6.14
CA ILE A 138 2.21 -16.65 -4.91
C ILE A 138 1.28 -17.82 -4.65
N ASP A 139 1.07 -18.16 -3.37
CA ASP A 139 0.22 -19.28 -2.91
C ASP A 139 -1.21 -18.83 -2.56
N PHE A 140 -1.71 -17.80 -3.22
CA PHE A 140 -3.09 -17.34 -3.09
C PHE A 140 -3.62 -16.81 -4.42
N ARG A 141 -4.94 -16.81 -4.57
CA ARG A 141 -5.59 -16.21 -5.74
C ARG A 141 -5.57 -14.68 -5.60
N LEU A 142 -4.84 -14.00 -6.48
CA LEU A 142 -4.90 -12.55 -6.58
C LEU A 142 -6.08 -12.14 -7.47
N THR A 143 -6.93 -11.23 -6.99
CA THR A 143 -8.10 -10.75 -7.73
C THR A 143 -7.85 -9.40 -8.41
N GLY A 144 -7.00 -8.57 -7.83
CA GLY A 144 -6.66 -7.26 -8.36
C GLY A 144 -5.63 -6.54 -7.50
N LEU A 145 -5.14 -5.42 -8.01
CA LEU A 145 -4.08 -4.63 -7.41
C LEU A 145 -4.44 -3.14 -7.44
N SER A 146 -4.30 -2.45 -6.32
CA SER A 146 -4.33 -0.99 -6.25
C SER A 146 -2.99 -0.46 -5.73
N VAL A 147 -2.30 0.35 -6.52
CA VAL A 147 -1.04 1.00 -6.14
C VAL A 147 -1.18 2.52 -6.19
N THR A 148 -0.76 3.19 -5.12
CA THR A 148 -0.86 4.63 -4.98
C THR A 148 0.46 5.25 -4.56
N GLY A 149 0.70 6.51 -4.89
CA GLY A 149 1.91 7.22 -4.46
C GLY A 149 3.22 6.61 -4.97
N MET A 150 3.21 5.94 -6.11
CA MET A 150 4.39 5.43 -6.81
C MET A 150 4.13 5.46 -8.32
N GLY A 151 5.17 5.61 -9.13
CA GLY A 151 5.01 5.81 -10.56
C GLY A 151 6.23 5.39 -11.38
N ALA A 152 6.24 5.78 -12.65
CA ALA A 152 7.32 5.44 -13.59
C ALA A 152 8.48 6.45 -13.58
N VAL A 153 8.27 7.67 -13.08
CA VAL A 153 9.27 8.75 -13.17
C VAL A 153 9.39 9.48 -11.83
N ILE A 154 10.61 9.50 -11.29
CA ILE A 154 10.94 10.29 -10.10
C ILE A 154 10.93 11.79 -10.45
N ARG A 155 10.38 12.60 -9.57
CA ARG A 155 10.34 14.06 -9.74
C ARG A 155 11.75 14.65 -9.76
N ALA A 156 12.09 15.34 -10.83
CA ALA A 156 13.38 16.02 -10.96
C ALA A 156 13.56 17.08 -9.87
N GLY A 157 14.70 17.07 -9.18
CA GLY A 157 15.00 17.99 -8.08
C GLY A 157 14.19 17.74 -6.81
N GLY A 158 13.42 16.65 -6.73
CA GLY A 158 12.68 16.26 -5.54
C GLY A 158 13.56 15.67 -4.43
N PRO A 159 13.01 15.50 -3.22
CA PRO A 159 13.74 15.05 -2.04
C PRO A 159 14.23 13.59 -2.12
N ALA A 160 13.69 12.79 -3.03
CA ALA A 160 14.06 11.37 -3.17
C ALA A 160 15.57 11.17 -3.40
N HIS A 161 16.23 12.06 -4.13
CA HIS A 161 17.67 11.97 -4.41
C HIS A 161 18.55 12.33 -3.21
N ALA A 162 18.07 13.20 -2.30
CA ALA A 162 18.84 13.63 -1.13
C ALA A 162 19.03 12.49 -0.11
N LEU A 163 18.08 11.57 -0.03
CA LEU A 163 18.11 10.43 0.90
C LEU A 163 19.09 9.34 0.46
N ALA A 164 19.44 9.28 -0.82
CA ALA A 164 20.35 8.27 -1.37
C ALA A 164 21.81 8.41 -0.88
N SER A 165 22.17 9.52 -0.22
CA SER A 165 23.51 9.76 0.33
C SER A 165 23.68 9.28 1.78
N LEU A 166 22.62 8.79 2.42
CA LEU A 166 22.68 8.30 3.80
C LEU A 166 23.33 6.90 3.85
N PRO A 167 23.96 6.53 5.01
CA PRO A 167 24.53 5.18 5.18
C PRO A 167 23.47 4.09 5.10
N ALA A 168 23.63 3.14 4.17
CA ALA A 168 22.62 2.13 3.85
C ALA A 168 22.27 1.16 5.01
N ASP A 169 23.16 1.02 5.98
CA ASP A 169 23.01 0.08 7.10
C ASP A 169 22.32 0.70 8.31
N GLU A 170 21.94 1.96 8.22
CA GLU A 170 21.27 2.69 9.29
C GLU A 170 19.75 2.70 9.15
N THR A 171 19.10 3.05 10.24
CA THR A 171 17.68 3.41 10.29
C THR A 171 17.60 4.88 10.63
N VAL A 172 16.81 5.63 9.87
CA VAL A 172 16.61 7.07 10.09
C VAL A 172 15.21 7.34 10.62
N ASP A 173 15.15 8.18 11.65
CA ASP A 173 13.90 8.76 12.15
C ASP A 173 13.83 10.22 11.72
N LEU A 174 13.13 10.47 10.62
CA LEU A 174 13.02 11.81 10.06
C LEU A 174 12.12 12.69 10.97
N PRO A 175 12.49 13.96 11.23
CA PRO A 175 11.63 14.90 11.94
C PRO A 175 10.23 15.02 11.29
N TYR A 176 9.21 15.26 12.11
CA TYR A 176 7.83 15.34 11.63
C TYR A 176 7.62 16.42 10.56
N ASP A 177 8.20 17.59 10.77
CA ASP A 177 8.10 18.71 9.83
C ASP A 177 8.71 18.39 8.46
N GLN A 178 9.80 17.64 8.42
CA GLN A 178 10.42 17.17 7.16
C GLN A 178 9.56 16.13 6.46
N ARG A 179 8.96 15.20 7.22
CA ARG A 179 8.02 14.23 6.65
C ARG A 179 6.77 14.91 6.12
N ASP A 180 6.18 15.81 6.91
CA ASP A 180 4.97 16.53 6.53
C ASP A 180 5.16 17.34 5.22
N GLN A 181 6.33 17.95 5.00
CA GLN A 181 6.67 18.65 3.76
C GLN A 181 6.66 17.72 2.53
N VAL A 182 7.01 16.45 2.70
CA VAL A 182 7.02 15.45 1.60
C VAL A 182 5.64 14.81 1.45
N MET A 183 4.97 14.51 2.56
CA MET A 183 3.75 13.70 2.58
C MET A 183 2.49 14.50 2.27
N PHE A 184 2.45 15.77 2.69
CA PHE A 184 1.25 16.58 2.53
C PHE A 184 1.42 17.62 1.40
N GLY A 185 0.34 17.86 0.68
CA GLY A 185 0.25 18.89 -0.34
C GLY A 185 -0.04 20.29 0.27
N PRO A 186 -0.57 21.24 -0.52
CA PRO A 186 -0.96 22.56 -0.04
C PRO A 186 -1.92 22.48 1.16
N ALA A 187 -1.80 23.43 2.10
CA ALA A 187 -2.55 23.44 3.36
C ALA A 187 -4.09 23.44 3.21
N SER A 188 -4.60 23.82 2.04
CA SER A 188 -6.04 23.76 1.73
C SER A 188 -6.55 22.34 1.44
N THR A 189 -5.67 21.34 1.35
CA THR A 189 -6.00 19.96 0.94
C THR A 189 -6.09 18.97 2.09
N TRP A 190 -5.71 19.37 3.30
CA TRP A 190 -5.69 18.52 4.50
C TRP A 190 -6.16 19.28 5.73
N THR A 191 -6.39 18.58 6.83
CA THR A 191 -6.76 19.16 8.12
C THR A 191 -5.63 18.98 9.13
N ALA A 192 -5.50 19.90 10.09
CA ALA A 192 -4.51 19.76 11.16
C ALA A 192 -4.74 18.48 12.00
N ASP A 193 -5.97 17.99 12.08
CA ASP A 193 -6.30 16.74 12.76
C ASP A 193 -5.74 15.52 11.99
N ALA A 194 -5.84 15.51 10.66
CA ALA A 194 -5.28 14.46 9.83
C ALA A 194 -3.75 14.39 9.95
N VAL A 195 -3.07 15.53 9.94
CA VAL A 195 -1.60 15.62 10.15
C VAL A 195 -1.22 15.06 11.52
N ARG A 196 -1.91 15.48 12.59
CA ARG A 196 -1.66 14.96 13.94
C ARG A 196 -1.91 13.46 14.05
N ALA A 197 -2.94 12.95 13.39
CA ALA A 197 -3.24 11.51 13.35
C ALA A 197 -2.15 10.75 12.57
N ALA A 198 -1.66 11.30 11.46
CA ALA A 198 -0.56 10.73 10.68
C ALA A 198 0.73 10.58 11.49
N HIS A 199 1.05 11.53 12.38
CA HIS A 199 2.21 11.43 13.27
C HIS A 199 2.17 10.15 14.14
N GLY A 200 0.98 9.68 14.53
CA GLY A 200 0.79 8.41 15.26
C GLY A 200 1.05 7.15 14.43
N SER A 201 1.18 7.29 13.12
CA SER A 201 1.51 6.19 12.20
C SER A 201 2.96 6.23 11.67
N TYR A 202 3.70 7.29 11.97
CA TYR A 202 5.11 7.43 11.57
C TYR A 202 6.02 6.45 12.31
N ALA A 203 7.05 5.99 11.60
CA ALA A 203 8.07 5.09 12.15
C ALA A 203 9.46 5.41 11.57
N PRO A 204 10.52 5.06 12.30
CA PRO A 204 11.87 5.02 11.74
C PRO A 204 11.90 4.12 10.50
N THR A 205 12.76 4.45 9.54
CA THR A 205 12.82 3.79 8.23
C THR A 205 14.22 3.27 7.96
N PRO A 206 14.38 2.02 7.53
CA PRO A 206 15.64 1.52 7.03
C PRO A 206 16.11 2.35 5.83
N VAL A 207 17.31 2.93 5.92
CA VAL A 207 17.86 3.82 4.86
C VAL A 207 17.98 3.10 3.52
N ARG A 208 18.26 1.80 3.53
CA ARG A 208 18.31 0.98 2.32
C ARG A 208 17.04 1.08 1.46
N GLU A 209 15.87 1.16 2.08
CA GLU A 209 14.61 1.33 1.34
C GLU A 209 14.53 2.70 0.64
N LEU A 210 15.01 3.74 1.31
CA LEU A 210 15.04 5.10 0.76
C LEU A 210 16.05 5.23 -0.40
N ILE A 211 17.09 4.37 -0.42
CA ILE A 211 18.05 4.28 -1.54
C ILE A 211 17.45 3.49 -2.71
N GLN A 212 16.77 2.37 -2.43
CA GLN A 212 16.19 1.51 -3.47
C GLN A 212 14.97 2.15 -4.16
N ALA A 213 14.13 2.86 -3.41
CA ALA A 213 12.87 3.39 -3.96
C ALA A 213 13.05 4.31 -5.19
N PRO A 214 14.01 5.24 -5.25
CA PRO A 214 14.24 6.06 -6.43
C PRO A 214 14.79 5.28 -7.64
N GLN A 215 15.44 4.14 -7.42
CA GLN A 215 16.02 3.30 -8.48
C GLN A 215 15.00 2.29 -9.02
N TRP A 216 13.97 2.00 -8.24
CA TRP A 216 12.98 0.95 -8.52
C TRP A 216 12.28 1.09 -9.89
N PRO A 217 11.90 2.30 -10.39
CA PRO A 217 11.27 2.45 -11.69
C PRO A 217 12.13 1.97 -12.86
N ASP A 218 13.43 2.17 -12.77
CA ASP A 218 14.37 1.78 -13.82
C ASP A 218 14.80 0.32 -13.69
N GLU A 219 15.03 -0.14 -12.47
CA GLU A 219 15.58 -1.48 -12.20
C GLU A 219 14.52 -2.60 -12.21
N HIS A 220 13.31 -2.32 -11.73
CA HIS A 220 12.28 -3.34 -11.50
C HIS A 220 11.04 -3.20 -12.38
N LEU A 221 10.50 -1.99 -12.54
CA LEU A 221 9.20 -1.77 -13.18
C LEU A 221 9.12 -2.35 -14.61
N PRO A 222 10.12 -2.20 -15.49
CA PRO A 222 10.04 -2.73 -16.86
C PRO A 222 9.95 -4.25 -16.93
N GLY A 223 10.54 -4.95 -15.96
CA GLY A 223 10.52 -6.41 -15.88
C GLY A 223 9.31 -6.98 -15.14
N LEU A 224 8.70 -6.22 -14.24
CA LEU A 224 7.56 -6.64 -13.41
C LEU A 224 6.22 -6.35 -14.08
N ALA A 225 6.03 -5.13 -14.59
CA ALA A 225 4.74 -4.67 -15.08
C ALA A 225 4.13 -5.58 -16.17
N PRO A 226 4.90 -6.09 -17.17
CA PRO A 226 4.36 -7.00 -18.19
C PRO A 226 3.95 -8.40 -17.66
N ARG A 227 4.28 -8.73 -16.41
CA ARG A 227 3.96 -10.03 -15.79
C ARG A 227 2.72 -9.97 -14.89
N ILE A 228 2.19 -8.78 -14.64
CA ILE A 228 0.98 -8.61 -13.82
C ILE A 228 -0.24 -8.90 -14.68
N THR A 229 -0.94 -9.98 -14.35
CA THR A 229 -2.07 -10.54 -15.12
C THR A 229 -3.43 -10.27 -14.51
N VAL A 230 -3.49 -9.48 -13.45
CA VAL A 230 -4.73 -9.05 -12.80
C VAL A 230 -5.03 -7.59 -13.11
N PRO A 231 -6.29 -7.12 -12.94
CA PRO A 231 -6.62 -5.70 -13.08
C PRO A 231 -5.80 -4.82 -12.12
N VAL A 232 -5.42 -3.61 -12.59
CA VAL A 232 -4.60 -2.68 -11.80
C VAL A 232 -5.27 -1.30 -11.72
N HIS A 233 -5.48 -0.81 -10.49
CA HIS A 233 -5.77 0.59 -10.20
C HIS A 233 -4.45 1.29 -9.82
N HIS A 234 -4.23 2.47 -10.40
CA HIS A 234 -3.07 3.31 -10.12
C HIS A 234 -3.49 4.75 -9.86
N ALA A 235 -2.97 5.37 -8.80
CA ALA A 235 -3.20 6.79 -8.54
C ALA A 235 -1.93 7.49 -8.04
N LEU A 236 -1.58 8.62 -8.67
CA LEU A 236 -0.58 9.56 -8.19
C LEU A 236 -1.24 10.82 -7.63
N ALA A 237 -0.64 11.41 -6.61
CA ALA A 237 -1.09 12.67 -6.03
C ALA A 237 -0.82 13.84 -6.99
N GLU A 238 -1.76 14.80 -7.08
CA GLU A 238 -1.55 16.02 -7.89
C GLU A 238 -0.32 16.82 -7.44
N PHE A 239 -0.09 16.88 -6.12
CA PHE A 239 1.03 17.61 -5.51
C PHE A 239 2.08 16.65 -4.94
N ASP A 240 2.36 15.53 -5.64
CA ASP A 240 3.37 14.57 -5.19
C ASP A 240 4.76 15.22 -5.17
N ALA A 241 5.47 15.11 -4.04
CA ALA A 241 6.81 15.67 -3.88
C ALA A 241 7.90 14.72 -4.41
N LEU A 242 7.60 13.42 -4.56
CA LEU A 242 8.56 12.37 -4.92
C LEU A 242 8.45 11.97 -6.39
N TRP A 243 7.24 11.99 -6.96
CA TRP A 243 6.93 11.47 -8.30
C TRP A 243 6.52 12.57 -9.26
N ASP A 244 6.86 12.41 -10.53
CA ASP A 244 6.26 13.19 -11.61
C ASP A 244 4.84 12.67 -11.84
N SER A 245 3.85 13.46 -11.42
CA SER A 245 2.42 13.15 -11.54
C SER A 245 1.76 13.84 -12.75
N SER A 246 2.52 14.13 -13.80
CA SER A 246 1.94 14.63 -15.04
C SER A 246 1.04 13.56 -15.69
N PRO A 247 0.02 13.95 -16.48
CA PRO A 247 -0.80 12.98 -17.20
C PRO A 247 0.01 12.02 -18.09
N ALA A 248 1.11 12.51 -18.65
CA ALA A 248 1.99 11.72 -19.53
C ALA A 248 2.70 10.58 -18.77
N THR A 249 3.16 10.84 -17.54
CA THR A 249 3.85 9.83 -16.73
C THR A 249 2.87 8.81 -16.13
N VAL A 250 1.64 9.23 -15.78
CA VAL A 250 0.56 8.32 -15.38
C VAL A 250 0.17 7.39 -16.54
N GLU A 251 0.04 7.93 -17.76
CA GLU A 251 -0.22 7.13 -18.96
C GLU A 251 0.95 6.20 -19.30
N GLN A 252 2.20 6.66 -19.13
CA GLN A 252 3.39 5.84 -19.31
C GLN A 252 3.37 4.62 -18.37
N PHE A 253 3.05 4.83 -17.09
CA PHE A 253 2.93 3.73 -16.13
C PHE A 253 1.88 2.71 -16.57
N ALA A 254 0.68 3.17 -16.96
CA ALA A 254 -0.40 2.30 -17.42
C ALA A 254 -0.01 1.46 -18.64
N LYS A 255 0.73 2.05 -19.59
CA LYS A 255 1.19 1.35 -20.81
C LYS A 255 2.20 0.22 -20.56
N LEU A 256 2.88 0.21 -19.42
CA LEU A 256 3.80 -0.87 -19.04
C LEU A 256 3.06 -2.15 -18.60
N LEU A 257 1.82 -2.04 -18.16
CA LEU A 257 1.00 -3.13 -17.65
C LEU A 257 0.31 -3.92 -18.79
N THR A 258 1.10 -4.44 -19.70
CA THR A 258 0.63 -5.02 -20.98
C THR A 258 -0.15 -6.33 -20.84
N ALA A 259 0.00 -7.05 -19.73
CA ALA A 259 -0.74 -8.29 -19.45
C ALA A 259 -1.94 -8.06 -18.51
N ALA A 260 -2.10 -6.87 -17.94
CA ALA A 260 -3.25 -6.55 -17.10
C ALA A 260 -4.54 -6.49 -17.96
N PRO A 261 -5.63 -7.15 -17.55
CA PRO A 261 -6.89 -7.16 -18.32
C PRO A 261 -7.45 -5.76 -18.55
N PHE A 262 -7.33 -4.91 -17.53
CA PHE A 262 -7.64 -3.47 -17.61
C PHE A 262 -6.84 -2.69 -16.54
N VAL A 263 -6.63 -1.42 -16.83
CA VAL A 263 -5.88 -0.50 -15.94
C VAL A 263 -6.70 0.76 -15.77
N ASP A 264 -7.00 1.10 -14.51
CA ASP A 264 -7.56 2.41 -14.15
C ASP A 264 -6.45 3.27 -13.55
N ALA A 265 -5.90 4.19 -14.35
CA ALA A 265 -4.80 5.06 -13.94
C ALA A 265 -5.26 6.52 -13.87
N SER A 266 -5.00 7.19 -12.75
CA SER A 266 -5.53 8.53 -12.49
C SER A 266 -4.61 9.42 -11.66
N ILE A 267 -4.92 10.73 -11.64
CA ILE A 267 -4.34 11.70 -10.72
C ILE A 267 -5.35 11.98 -9.60
N ALA A 268 -4.94 11.72 -8.37
CA ALA A 268 -5.70 12.06 -7.18
C ALA A 268 -5.60 13.58 -6.94
N ARG A 269 -6.67 14.31 -7.29
CA ARG A 269 -6.70 15.77 -7.22
C ARG A 269 -6.67 16.27 -5.77
N ALA A 270 -6.07 17.43 -5.57
CA ALA A 270 -5.95 18.12 -4.29
C ALA A 270 -5.39 17.21 -3.18
N THR A 271 -4.38 16.41 -3.52
CA THR A 271 -3.67 15.55 -2.56
C THR A 271 -2.16 15.67 -2.73
N GLY A 272 -1.41 15.51 -1.63
CA GLY A 272 0.02 15.26 -1.61
C GLY A 272 0.32 13.76 -1.57
N HIS A 273 1.59 13.39 -1.39
CA HIS A 273 2.07 12.02 -1.48
C HIS A 273 1.25 11.02 -0.65
N SER A 274 0.92 11.35 0.62
CA SER A 274 0.03 10.53 1.46
C SER A 274 -1.44 10.78 1.13
N ILE A 275 -1.88 10.31 -0.05
CA ILE A 275 -3.20 10.61 -0.63
C ILE A 275 -4.34 10.35 0.36
N ASP A 276 -4.27 9.23 1.08
CA ASP A 276 -5.27 8.76 2.05
C ASP A 276 -5.56 9.76 3.17
N HIS A 277 -4.57 10.57 3.54
CA HIS A 277 -4.62 11.50 4.67
C HIS A 277 -5.14 12.90 4.30
N HIS A 278 -5.55 13.10 3.05
CA HIS A 278 -6.10 14.36 2.56
C HIS A 278 -7.64 14.37 2.62
N ILE A 279 -8.23 15.55 2.53
CA ILE A 279 -9.70 15.71 2.54
C ILE A 279 -10.36 14.87 1.43
N LEU A 280 -9.73 14.79 0.24
CA LEU A 280 -10.19 13.95 -0.86
C LEU A 280 -9.67 12.51 -0.82
N GLY A 281 -8.95 12.09 0.22
CA GLY A 281 -8.54 10.70 0.42
C GLY A 281 -9.72 9.74 0.46
N HIS A 282 -10.85 10.17 1.03
CA HIS A 282 -12.08 9.41 1.00
C HIS A 282 -12.55 9.06 -0.43
N ALA A 283 -12.39 9.97 -1.39
CA ALA A 283 -12.75 9.70 -2.79
C ALA A 283 -11.83 8.64 -3.42
N LEU A 284 -10.53 8.61 -3.03
CA LEU A 284 -9.63 7.52 -3.41
C LEU A 284 -10.13 6.19 -2.83
N HIS A 285 -10.45 6.14 -1.54
CA HIS A 285 -10.91 4.92 -0.87
C HIS A 285 -12.15 4.33 -1.55
N LEU A 286 -13.12 5.16 -1.91
CA LEU A 286 -14.31 4.73 -2.65
C LEU A 286 -13.97 4.16 -4.04
N ARG A 287 -13.02 4.75 -4.76
CA ARG A 287 -12.55 4.23 -6.05
C ARG A 287 -11.86 2.89 -5.90
N GLN A 288 -10.99 2.74 -4.91
CA GLN A 288 -10.30 1.48 -4.62
C GLN A 288 -11.29 0.36 -4.29
N LEU A 289 -12.33 0.65 -3.51
CA LEU A 289 -13.37 -0.34 -3.17
C LEU A 289 -14.27 -0.67 -4.36
N ALA A 290 -14.67 0.32 -5.17
CA ALA A 290 -15.39 0.08 -6.41
C ALA A 290 -14.56 -0.78 -7.38
N PHE A 291 -13.28 -0.48 -7.52
CA PHE A 291 -12.35 -1.26 -8.33
C PHE A 291 -12.18 -2.70 -7.81
N ALA A 292 -12.13 -2.89 -6.48
CA ALA A 292 -12.09 -4.23 -5.89
C ALA A 292 -13.34 -5.07 -6.20
N GLU A 293 -14.53 -4.43 -6.27
CA GLU A 293 -15.78 -5.08 -6.73
C GLU A 293 -15.67 -5.50 -8.20
N GLU A 294 -15.17 -4.62 -9.08
CA GLU A 294 -14.96 -4.92 -10.50
C GLU A 294 -13.99 -6.08 -10.69
N CYS A 295 -12.88 -6.08 -9.94
CA CYS A 295 -11.89 -7.15 -9.95
C CYS A 295 -12.50 -8.49 -9.53
N GLN A 296 -13.32 -8.52 -8.49
CA GLN A 296 -14.00 -9.72 -8.01
C GLN A 296 -14.94 -10.27 -9.07
N LEU A 297 -15.73 -9.41 -9.71
CA LEU A 297 -16.64 -9.81 -10.77
C LEU A 297 -15.87 -10.36 -11.98
N TRP A 298 -14.80 -9.68 -12.40
CA TRP A 298 -13.94 -10.15 -13.48
C TRP A 298 -13.33 -11.53 -13.17
N ALA A 299 -12.79 -11.71 -11.96
CA ALA A 299 -12.14 -12.95 -11.54
C ALA A 299 -13.12 -14.14 -11.39
N SER A 300 -14.43 -13.88 -11.33
CA SER A 300 -15.47 -14.91 -11.27
C SER A 300 -16.00 -15.34 -12.64
N GLN A 301 -15.61 -14.68 -13.74
CA GLN A 301 -16.02 -15.05 -15.09
C GLN A 301 -15.31 -16.32 -15.52
N PRO A 302 -16.00 -17.28 -16.17
CA PRO A 302 -15.34 -18.42 -16.76
C PRO A 302 -14.40 -17.97 -17.89
N SER A 303 -13.17 -18.45 -17.86
CA SER A 303 -12.13 -18.23 -18.89
C SER A 303 -12.48 -18.90 -20.21
#